data_f3f6a7dcab78627b23f580f318bcd91e
#
_entry.id   f3f6a7dcab78627b23f580f318bcd91e
#
_cell.length_a   1.000
_cell.length_b   1.000
_cell.length_c   1.000
_cell.angle_alpha   90.00
_cell.angle_beta   90.00
_cell.angle_gamma   90.00
#
_symmetry.space_group_name_H-M   'P 1'
#
loop_
_entity.id
_entity.type
_entity.pdbx_description
1 polymer ?
#
loop_
_entity_poly.entity_id
_entity_poly.type
_entity_poly.pdbx_seq_one_letter_code
_entity_poly.pdbx_strand_id
1 'polypeptide(L)'
;CTGRGEGMISADIAAIGFDGGIYHAGGRAVLDGRVIYENHADPSMLEEVLPVIRENSIFYSIETTEGDFASSFDRQALSEVNLAEANTELVRLIETVFLSRENTLPDYRGQGIYKVFFFVRDISDFDRIRDALGDRYLAVSFENLGSDMLFTACEVSRRDINKGKAMEGVCAFLGADIKDTIAFGDSMNDMAMIRAAGLSVAMGNAERRILEAADIVCESCADAGVARQLERLGLV
;
A
#
# COMPACT_ATOMS: atom_id res chain seq x y z
N CYS A 1 -5.14 -8.47 -2.63
CA CYS A 1 -4.04 -7.61 -3.05
C CYS A 1 -4.04 -6.33 -2.22
N THR A 2 -2.95 -5.99 -1.52
CA THR A 2 -2.94 -4.89 -0.54
C THR A 2 -1.60 -4.15 -0.49
N GLY A 3 -1.63 -2.88 -0.04
CA GLY A 3 -0.43 -2.12 0.32
C GLY A 3 0.21 -2.56 1.64
N ARG A 4 -0.50 -3.34 2.45
CA ARG A 4 -0.04 -3.79 3.77
C ARG A 4 0.92 -4.98 3.67
N GLY A 5 1.75 -5.14 4.70
CA GLY A 5 2.52 -6.36 4.91
C GLY A 5 1.62 -7.54 5.30
N GLU A 6 2.08 -8.77 5.07
CA GLU A 6 1.33 -10.00 5.39
C GLU A 6 0.91 -10.05 6.86
N GLY A 7 1.80 -9.70 7.79
CA GLY A 7 1.52 -9.66 9.23
C GLY A 7 0.54 -8.57 9.67
N MET A 8 0.17 -7.65 8.79
CA MET A 8 -0.81 -6.58 9.06
C MET A 8 -2.23 -6.93 8.63
N ILE A 9 -2.47 -8.14 8.12
CA ILE A 9 -3.82 -8.59 7.76
C ILE A 9 -4.54 -9.05 9.00
N SER A 10 -5.68 -8.43 9.29
CA SER A 10 -6.48 -8.78 10.47
C SER A 10 -7.08 -10.20 10.35
N ALA A 11 -7.29 -10.85 11.50
CA ALA A 11 -7.77 -12.23 11.53
C ALA A 11 -9.15 -12.42 10.88
N ASP A 12 -10.01 -11.41 10.91
CA ASP A 12 -11.33 -11.41 10.26
C ASP A 12 -11.21 -11.40 8.73
N ILE A 13 -10.24 -10.65 8.18
CA ILE A 13 -9.95 -10.65 6.75
C ILE A 13 -9.31 -11.99 6.33
N ALA A 14 -8.35 -12.49 7.10
CA ALA A 14 -7.73 -13.78 6.82
C ALA A 14 -8.74 -14.94 6.87
N ALA A 15 -9.75 -14.86 7.73
CA ALA A 15 -10.82 -15.86 7.87
C ALA A 15 -11.76 -15.96 6.66
N ILE A 16 -11.74 -15.01 5.72
CA ILE A 16 -12.48 -15.11 4.46
C ILE A 16 -12.00 -16.31 3.63
N GLY A 17 -10.74 -16.72 3.79
CA GLY A 17 -10.20 -17.93 3.16
C GLY A 17 -9.72 -17.68 1.73
N PHE A 18 -8.89 -16.67 1.53
CA PHE A 18 -8.22 -16.43 0.26
C PHE A 18 -7.17 -17.53 -0.02
N ASP A 19 -7.02 -17.93 -1.27
CA ASP A 19 -5.99 -18.87 -1.70
C ASP A 19 -4.57 -18.31 -1.53
N GLY A 20 -4.45 -16.97 -1.61
CA GLY A 20 -3.19 -16.28 -1.46
C GLY A 20 -3.34 -14.77 -1.35
N GLY A 21 -2.21 -14.07 -1.35
CA GLY A 21 -2.21 -12.60 -1.26
C GLY A 21 -1.04 -11.97 -1.98
N ILE A 22 -1.26 -10.74 -2.44
CA ILE A 22 -0.21 -9.82 -2.88
C ILE A 22 -0.09 -8.73 -1.81
N TYR A 23 1.10 -8.57 -1.25
CA TYR A 23 1.41 -7.72 -0.12
C TYR A 23 2.44 -6.65 -0.47
N HIS A 24 2.65 -5.69 0.44
CA HIS A 24 3.64 -4.61 0.31
C HIS A 24 3.52 -3.85 -1.01
N ALA A 25 2.27 -3.51 -1.40
CA ALA A 25 1.95 -2.81 -2.65
C ALA A 25 2.47 -3.50 -3.93
N GLY A 26 2.68 -4.83 -3.88
CA GLY A 26 3.19 -5.63 -5.00
C GLY A 26 4.65 -6.07 -4.81
N GLY A 27 5.22 -5.93 -3.62
CA GLY A 27 6.56 -6.42 -3.31
C GLY A 27 6.63 -7.93 -3.16
N ARG A 28 5.56 -8.57 -2.69
CA ARG A 28 5.54 -10.00 -2.37
C ARG A 28 4.18 -10.62 -2.69
N ALA A 29 4.19 -11.82 -3.27
CA ALA A 29 2.99 -12.63 -3.40
C ALA A 29 3.19 -14.00 -2.76
N VAL A 30 2.15 -14.45 -2.05
CA VAL A 30 2.11 -15.72 -1.33
C VAL A 30 0.89 -16.51 -1.81
N LEU A 31 1.07 -17.81 -2.09
CA LEU A 31 0.01 -18.76 -2.41
C LEU A 31 0.23 -20.02 -1.58
N ASP A 32 -0.81 -20.50 -0.91
CA ASP A 32 -0.74 -21.68 -0.02
C ASP A 32 0.45 -21.60 0.99
N GLY A 33 0.70 -20.42 1.55
CA GLY A 33 1.79 -20.17 2.50
C GLY A 33 3.19 -20.17 1.90
N ARG A 34 3.32 -20.19 0.56
CA ARG A 34 4.60 -20.15 -0.15
C ARG A 34 4.78 -18.83 -0.88
N VAL A 35 5.95 -18.23 -0.76
CA VAL A 35 6.33 -17.07 -1.57
C VAL A 35 6.50 -17.52 -3.01
N ILE A 36 5.67 -16.98 -3.92
CA ILE A 36 5.69 -17.32 -5.36
C ILE A 36 6.21 -16.17 -6.22
N TYR A 37 6.25 -14.97 -5.66
CA TYR A 37 6.79 -13.78 -6.30
C TYR A 37 7.38 -12.87 -5.23
N GLU A 38 8.55 -12.32 -5.49
CA GLU A 38 9.18 -11.32 -4.63
C GLU A 38 9.96 -10.32 -5.48
N ASN A 39 9.71 -9.03 -5.24
CA ASN A 39 10.44 -7.93 -5.84
C ASN A 39 10.67 -6.86 -4.78
N HIS A 40 11.92 -6.56 -4.49
CA HIS A 40 12.33 -5.56 -3.52
C HIS A 40 13.47 -4.70 -4.07
N ALA A 41 13.62 -3.51 -3.56
CA ALA A 41 14.75 -2.65 -3.87
C ALA A 41 15.99 -3.07 -3.06
N ASP A 42 17.16 -2.78 -3.63
CA ASP A 42 18.43 -2.87 -2.93
C ASP A 42 18.50 -1.83 -1.79
N PRO A 43 19.19 -2.13 -0.67
CA PRO A 43 19.42 -1.19 0.41
C PRO A 43 19.99 0.18 0.02
N SER A 44 20.72 0.27 -1.07
CA SER A 44 21.24 1.55 -1.61
C SER A 44 20.13 2.56 -1.98
N MET A 45 18.89 2.10 -2.18
CA MET A 45 17.75 2.99 -2.32
C MET A 45 17.64 3.99 -1.16
N LEU A 46 17.98 3.57 0.06
CA LEU A 46 17.87 4.43 1.25
C LEU A 46 18.87 5.59 1.24
N GLU A 47 20.00 5.44 0.58
CA GLU A 47 21.01 6.50 0.45
C GLU A 47 20.45 7.69 -0.35
N GLU A 48 19.54 7.41 -1.30
CA GLU A 48 18.88 8.44 -2.10
C GLU A 48 17.60 8.98 -1.44
N VAL A 49 16.79 8.08 -0.89
CA VAL A 49 15.41 8.38 -0.45
C VAL A 49 15.41 8.99 0.96
N LEU A 50 16.18 8.46 1.91
CA LEU A 50 16.11 8.90 3.30
C LEU A 50 16.56 10.33 3.55
N PRO A 51 17.59 10.90 2.89
CA PRO A 51 17.94 12.30 3.10
C PRO A 51 16.76 13.24 2.83
N VAL A 52 16.05 13.01 1.71
CA VAL A 52 14.91 13.86 1.31
C VAL A 52 13.71 13.66 2.26
N ILE A 53 13.42 12.40 2.65
CA ILE A 53 12.34 12.09 3.58
C ILE A 53 12.61 12.69 4.96
N ARG A 54 13.83 12.55 5.50
CA ARG A 54 14.20 13.08 6.84
C ARG A 54 14.04 14.58 6.96
N GLU A 55 14.32 15.32 5.90
CA GLU A 55 14.20 16.78 5.88
C GLU A 55 12.76 17.26 5.85
N ASN A 56 11.83 16.45 5.28
CA ASN A 56 10.47 16.87 4.95
C ASN A 56 9.39 16.05 5.66
N SER A 57 9.74 15.09 6.52
CA SER A 57 8.78 14.24 7.22
C SER A 57 8.93 14.29 8.73
N ILE A 58 7.82 13.99 9.44
CA ILE A 58 7.79 13.90 10.90
C ILE A 58 8.07 12.50 11.43
N PHE A 59 8.00 11.53 10.55
CA PHE A 59 8.15 10.12 10.86
C PHE A 59 8.35 9.32 9.56
N TYR A 60 9.10 8.24 9.62
CA TYR A 60 9.17 7.26 8.55
C TYR A 60 9.45 5.85 9.08
N SER A 61 9.07 4.84 8.29
CA SER A 61 9.43 3.46 8.50
C SER A 61 9.82 2.81 7.18
N ILE A 62 10.74 1.84 7.25
CA ILE A 62 11.22 1.06 6.12
C ILE A 62 10.54 -0.29 6.20
N GLU A 63 9.71 -0.64 5.22
CA GLU A 63 9.13 -1.97 5.08
C GLU A 63 10.08 -2.85 4.28
N THR A 64 10.47 -3.98 4.87
CA THR A 64 11.51 -4.85 4.31
C THR A 64 11.07 -6.31 4.20
N THR A 65 11.92 -7.13 3.59
CA THR A 65 11.71 -8.58 3.47
C THR A 65 11.67 -9.33 4.80
N GLU A 66 12.12 -8.72 5.90
CA GLU A 66 12.25 -9.34 7.23
C GLU A 66 11.52 -8.55 8.33
N GLY A 67 10.65 -7.60 7.97
CA GLY A 67 9.88 -6.79 8.91
C GLY A 67 10.08 -5.29 8.70
N ASP A 68 9.49 -4.51 9.59
CA ASP A 68 9.45 -3.06 9.48
C ASP A 68 10.41 -2.43 10.47
N PHE A 69 11.19 -1.44 10.01
CA PHE A 69 12.15 -0.70 10.83
C PHE A 69 11.78 0.78 10.86
N ALA A 70 11.62 1.33 12.05
CA ALA A 70 11.08 2.66 12.20
C ALA A 70 12.04 3.68 12.81
N SER A 71 11.90 4.92 12.36
CA SER A 71 12.47 6.08 13.04
C SER A 71 11.82 6.28 14.41
N SER A 72 12.52 6.96 15.32
CA SER A 72 11.88 7.46 16.53
C SER A 72 10.78 8.46 16.14
N PHE A 73 9.62 8.29 16.74
CA PHE A 73 8.51 9.22 16.53
C PHE A 73 8.44 10.22 17.68
N ASP A 74 8.14 11.46 17.37
CA ASP A 74 7.78 12.41 18.39
C ASP A 74 6.40 12.06 18.95
N ARG A 75 6.38 11.47 20.15
CA ARG A 75 5.13 11.11 20.84
C ARG A 75 4.25 12.34 21.10
N GLN A 76 4.80 13.54 21.10
CA GLN A 76 4.05 14.77 21.26
C GLN A 76 3.15 15.02 20.04
N ALA A 77 3.61 14.70 18.82
CA ALA A 77 2.80 14.79 17.61
C ALA A 77 1.61 13.79 17.61
N LEU A 78 1.76 12.62 18.25
CA LEU A 78 0.63 11.67 18.43
C LEU A 78 -0.39 12.16 19.47
N SER A 79 0.02 12.86 20.51
CA SER A 79 -0.90 13.39 21.53
C SER A 79 -1.82 14.49 20.98
N GLU A 80 -1.48 15.07 19.84
CA GLU A 80 -2.28 16.07 19.13
C GLU A 80 -3.36 15.43 18.24
N VAL A 81 -3.30 14.10 18.03
CA VAL A 81 -4.31 13.36 17.22
C VAL A 81 -5.49 12.96 18.11
N ASN A 82 -6.67 13.46 17.77
CA ASN A 82 -7.92 13.02 18.43
C ASN A 82 -8.33 11.64 17.89
N LEU A 83 -7.83 10.57 18.52
CA LEU A 83 -8.13 9.19 18.11
C LEU A 83 -9.63 8.84 18.17
N ALA A 84 -10.42 9.58 18.95
CA ALA A 84 -11.86 9.34 19.05
C ALA A 84 -12.63 9.79 17.79
N GLU A 85 -12.07 10.72 17.02
CA GLU A 85 -12.64 11.23 15.78
C GLU A 85 -11.91 10.64 14.53
N ALA A 86 -10.83 9.90 14.75
CA ALA A 86 -10.07 9.27 13.69
C ALA A 86 -10.86 8.13 13.05
N ASN A 87 -10.75 7.99 11.73
CA ASN A 87 -11.34 6.83 11.07
C ASN A 87 -10.62 5.53 11.50
N THR A 88 -11.30 4.40 11.33
CA THR A 88 -10.80 3.08 11.74
C THR A 88 -9.46 2.72 11.07
N GLU A 89 -9.20 3.22 9.87
CA GLU A 89 -7.96 2.99 9.14
C GLU A 89 -6.77 3.69 9.80
N LEU A 90 -6.96 4.93 10.23
CA LEU A 90 -5.94 5.68 10.96
C LEU A 90 -5.66 5.07 12.33
N VAL A 91 -6.70 4.71 13.08
CA VAL A 91 -6.53 4.05 14.38
C VAL A 91 -5.72 2.76 14.21
N ARG A 92 -6.08 1.90 13.26
CA ARG A 92 -5.32 0.68 12.94
C ARG A 92 -3.89 0.96 12.51
N LEU A 93 -3.66 1.99 11.70
CA LEU A 93 -2.33 2.40 11.26
C LEU A 93 -1.47 2.83 12.45
N ILE A 94 -2.02 3.66 13.34
CA ILE A 94 -1.34 4.10 14.56
C ILE A 94 -1.05 2.90 15.47
N GLU A 95 -2.02 2.04 15.73
CA GLU A 95 -1.83 0.85 16.56
C GLU A 95 -0.78 -0.09 15.97
N THR A 96 -0.84 -0.38 14.69
CA THR A 96 0.07 -1.31 14.02
C THR A 96 1.46 -0.71 13.84
N VAL A 97 1.53 0.55 13.44
CA VAL A 97 2.79 1.22 13.10
C VAL A 97 3.50 1.77 14.33
N PHE A 98 2.79 2.21 15.36
CA PHE A 98 3.38 2.91 16.51
C PHE A 98 3.39 2.11 17.81
N LEU A 99 2.42 1.22 18.02
CA LEU A 99 2.28 0.50 19.29
C LEU A 99 2.82 -0.93 19.26
N SER A 100 2.92 -1.56 18.08
CA SER A 100 3.32 -2.96 17.94
C SER A 100 4.80 -3.17 17.56
N ARG A 101 5.66 -2.15 17.67
CA ARG A 101 7.02 -2.22 17.10
C ARG A 101 8.01 -3.01 17.93
N GLU A 102 8.56 -4.02 17.29
CA GLU A 102 9.71 -4.78 17.79
C GLU A 102 11.05 -4.22 17.28
N ASN A 103 11.08 -3.57 16.09
CA ASN A 103 12.33 -3.14 15.46
C ASN A 103 12.47 -1.62 15.32
N THR A 104 13.65 -1.11 15.61
CA THR A 104 14.04 0.28 15.37
C THR A 104 15.04 0.39 14.21
N LEU A 105 15.22 1.59 13.66
CA LEU A 105 16.20 1.79 12.57
C LEU A 105 17.61 1.26 12.88
N PRO A 106 18.15 1.36 14.11
CA PRO A 106 19.44 0.76 14.46
C PRO A 106 19.49 -0.77 14.28
N ASP A 107 18.36 -1.46 14.20
CA ASP A 107 18.29 -2.91 13.98
C ASP A 107 18.34 -3.30 12.51
N TYR A 108 18.13 -2.36 11.60
CA TYR A 108 18.23 -2.59 10.14
C TYR A 108 19.66 -3.02 9.75
N ARG A 109 19.78 -4.10 8.98
CA ARG A 109 21.05 -4.72 8.58
C ARG A 109 21.22 -4.87 7.07
N GLY A 110 20.40 -4.18 6.29
CA GLY A 110 20.48 -4.23 4.83
C GLY A 110 19.52 -5.25 4.19
N GLN A 111 18.39 -5.49 4.83
CA GLN A 111 17.30 -6.28 4.23
C GLN A 111 16.76 -5.59 2.97
N GLY A 112 16.25 -6.37 2.01
CA GLY A 112 15.60 -5.84 0.81
C GLY A 112 14.39 -4.96 1.16
N ILE A 113 14.18 -3.90 0.39
CA ILE A 113 13.21 -2.85 0.73
C ILE A 113 12.01 -2.94 -0.21
N TYR A 114 10.82 -3.08 0.35
CA TYR A 114 9.58 -2.96 -0.41
C TYR A 114 9.21 -1.50 -0.61
N LYS A 115 9.16 -0.72 0.47
CA LYS A 115 8.84 0.71 0.45
C LYS A 115 9.32 1.43 1.70
N VAL A 116 9.33 2.76 1.64
CA VAL A 116 9.45 3.65 2.79
C VAL A 116 8.11 4.34 3.00
N PHE A 117 7.51 4.12 4.16
CA PHE A 117 6.29 4.80 4.60
C PHE A 117 6.66 6.00 5.47
N PHE A 118 5.96 7.12 5.34
CA PHE A 118 6.25 8.33 6.11
C PHE A 118 5.04 9.25 6.28
N PHE A 119 5.13 10.17 7.24
CA PHE A 119 4.15 11.22 7.45
C PHE A 119 4.73 12.59 7.17
N VAL A 120 3.96 13.44 6.49
CA VAL A 120 4.24 14.87 6.29
C VAL A 120 3.18 15.71 6.99
N ARG A 121 3.55 16.92 7.47
CA ARG A 121 2.58 17.86 8.04
C ARG A 121 1.79 18.58 6.96
N ASP A 122 2.43 18.94 5.89
CA ASP A 122 1.85 19.68 4.77
C ASP A 122 2.03 18.88 3.48
N ILE A 123 1.02 18.88 2.63
CA ILE A 123 1.08 18.22 1.32
C ILE A 123 2.20 18.78 0.45
N SER A 124 2.59 20.04 0.63
CA SER A 124 3.72 20.64 -0.07
C SER A 124 5.06 19.97 0.28
N ASP A 125 5.20 19.36 1.45
CA ASP A 125 6.38 18.59 1.82
C ASP A 125 6.43 17.27 1.04
N PHE A 126 5.28 16.64 0.84
CA PHE A 126 5.17 15.48 -0.06
C PHE A 126 5.54 15.85 -1.50
N ASP A 127 5.04 16.98 -2.01
CA ASP A 127 5.38 17.42 -3.36
C ASP A 127 6.90 17.65 -3.52
N ARG A 128 7.58 18.22 -2.53
CA ARG A 128 9.04 18.37 -2.52
C ARG A 128 9.76 17.03 -2.56
N ILE A 129 9.29 16.06 -1.75
CA ILE A 129 9.85 14.70 -1.73
C ILE A 129 9.67 14.05 -3.12
N ARG A 130 8.46 14.06 -3.66
CA ARG A 130 8.16 13.48 -4.98
C ARG A 130 9.03 14.09 -6.06
N ASP A 131 9.12 15.42 -6.12
CA ASP A 131 9.85 16.13 -7.16
C ASP A 131 11.37 15.91 -7.04
N ALA A 132 11.91 15.82 -5.83
CA ALA A 132 13.32 15.52 -5.59
C ALA A 132 13.69 14.08 -5.98
N LEU A 133 12.80 13.10 -5.76
CA LEU A 133 13.05 11.69 -6.08
C LEU A 133 12.83 11.39 -7.57
N GLY A 134 12.01 12.19 -8.27
CA GLY A 134 11.78 12.07 -9.70
C GLY A 134 11.16 10.74 -10.14
N ASP A 135 11.33 10.42 -11.43
CA ASP A 135 10.63 9.30 -12.07
C ASP A 135 11.13 7.91 -11.73
N ARG A 136 12.24 7.78 -11.00
CA ARG A 136 12.78 6.46 -10.59
C ARG A 136 11.93 5.81 -9.50
N TYR A 137 11.24 6.61 -8.70
CA TYR A 137 10.43 6.18 -7.59
C TYR A 137 8.96 6.47 -7.84
N LEU A 138 8.09 5.68 -7.22
CA LEU A 138 6.67 5.94 -7.11
C LEU A 138 6.43 6.53 -5.72
N ALA A 139 6.06 7.80 -5.66
CA ALA A 139 5.61 8.45 -4.45
C ALA A 139 4.08 8.59 -4.48
N VAL A 140 3.41 8.18 -3.41
CA VAL A 140 1.95 8.23 -3.25
C VAL A 140 1.61 8.87 -1.92
N SER A 141 0.61 9.77 -1.91
CA SER A 141 -0.02 10.32 -0.71
C SER A 141 -1.42 9.76 -0.55
N PHE A 142 -1.84 9.54 0.68
CA PHE A 142 -3.18 9.04 1.02
C PHE A 142 -4.01 10.18 1.60
N GLU A 143 -4.71 10.90 0.73
CA GLU A 143 -5.49 12.09 1.11
C GLU A 143 -6.77 11.77 1.88
N ASN A 144 -7.25 10.53 1.83
CA ASN A 144 -8.57 10.13 2.34
C ASN A 144 -8.57 9.55 3.77
N LEU A 145 -7.51 9.76 4.56
CA LEU A 145 -7.46 9.26 5.94
C LEU A 145 -8.32 10.06 6.93
N GLY A 146 -8.97 11.12 6.47
CA GLY A 146 -9.86 11.99 7.25
C GLY A 146 -9.53 13.48 7.10
N SER A 147 -10.54 14.35 7.07
CA SER A 147 -10.38 15.80 6.86
C SER A 147 -9.68 16.55 8.00
N ASP A 148 -9.55 15.93 9.17
CA ASP A 148 -9.05 16.58 10.39
C ASP A 148 -7.66 16.06 10.82
N MET A 149 -6.93 15.46 9.86
CA MET A 149 -5.58 14.96 10.10
C MET A 149 -4.56 16.09 10.12
N LEU A 150 -3.76 16.12 11.20
CA LEU A 150 -2.62 17.04 11.32
C LEU A 150 -1.42 16.63 10.43
N PHE A 151 -1.54 15.54 9.67
CA PHE A 151 -0.50 15.02 8.80
C PHE A 151 -1.08 14.13 7.70
N THR A 152 -0.35 14.00 6.60
CA THR A 152 -0.68 13.13 5.47
C THR A 152 0.23 11.91 5.49
N ALA A 153 -0.36 10.72 5.37
CA ALA A 153 0.37 9.48 5.19
C ALA A 153 0.84 9.36 3.73
N CYS A 154 2.08 8.92 3.58
CA CYS A 154 2.72 8.82 2.27
C CYS A 154 3.59 7.57 2.18
N GLU A 155 3.85 7.12 0.96
CA GLU A 155 4.81 6.05 0.71
C GLU A 155 5.67 6.33 -0.53
N VAL A 156 6.89 5.78 -0.52
CA VAL A 156 7.80 5.75 -1.66
C VAL A 156 8.29 4.33 -1.87
N SER A 157 8.15 3.85 -3.10
CA SER A 157 8.68 2.57 -3.54
C SER A 157 9.44 2.72 -4.86
N ARG A 158 10.25 1.71 -5.21
CA ARG A 158 10.77 1.62 -6.57
C ARG A 158 9.60 1.41 -7.53
N ARG A 159 9.59 2.09 -8.67
CA ARG A 159 8.42 2.17 -9.58
C ARG A 159 7.96 0.81 -10.12
N ASP A 160 8.86 -0.16 -10.22
CA ASP A 160 8.55 -1.52 -10.66
C ASP A 160 8.04 -2.44 -9.53
N ILE A 161 8.02 -1.97 -8.28
CA ILE A 161 7.32 -2.61 -7.16
C ILE A 161 5.89 -2.05 -7.15
N ASN A 162 4.97 -2.75 -7.80
CA ASN A 162 3.58 -2.35 -7.87
C ASN A 162 2.65 -3.56 -8.04
N LYS A 163 1.38 -3.39 -7.70
CA LYS A 163 0.36 -4.45 -7.72
C LYS A 163 0.18 -5.10 -9.09
N GLY A 164 0.33 -4.34 -10.18
CA GLY A 164 0.21 -4.87 -11.55
C GLY A 164 1.34 -5.84 -11.87
N LYS A 165 2.59 -5.50 -11.55
CA LYS A 165 3.74 -6.39 -11.75
C LYS A 165 3.66 -7.65 -10.91
N ALA A 166 3.20 -7.54 -9.67
CA ALA A 166 2.99 -8.71 -8.83
C ALA A 166 1.89 -9.62 -9.39
N MET A 167 0.80 -9.06 -9.91
CA MET A 167 -0.27 -9.83 -10.56
C MET A 167 0.23 -10.55 -11.82
N GLU A 168 1.06 -9.90 -12.66
CA GLU A 168 1.75 -10.56 -13.78
C GLU A 168 2.62 -11.73 -13.28
N GLY A 169 3.36 -11.55 -12.17
CA GLY A 169 4.18 -12.60 -11.56
C GLY A 169 3.34 -13.79 -11.04
N VAL A 170 2.20 -13.52 -10.41
CA VAL A 170 1.25 -14.55 -9.97
C VAL A 170 0.71 -15.33 -11.17
N CYS A 171 0.28 -14.63 -12.23
CA CYS A 171 -0.21 -15.27 -13.47
C CYS A 171 0.87 -16.14 -14.10
N ALA A 172 2.09 -15.66 -14.19
CA ALA A 172 3.23 -16.44 -14.72
C ALA A 172 3.49 -17.72 -13.92
N PHE A 173 3.42 -17.64 -12.58
CA PHE A 173 3.56 -18.81 -11.70
C PHE A 173 2.43 -19.84 -11.92
N LEU A 174 1.18 -19.37 -12.08
CA LEU A 174 0.02 -20.21 -12.28
C LEU A 174 -0.13 -20.73 -13.72
N GLY A 175 0.64 -20.21 -14.67
CA GLY A 175 0.45 -20.50 -16.10
C GLY A 175 -0.83 -19.89 -16.66
N ALA A 176 -1.34 -18.82 -16.05
CA ALA A 176 -2.56 -18.10 -16.45
C ALA A 176 -2.20 -16.88 -17.32
N ASP A 177 -3.12 -16.46 -18.19
CA ASP A 177 -2.97 -15.20 -18.91
C ASP A 177 -3.46 -14.06 -18.02
N ILE A 178 -2.73 -12.94 -18.00
CA ILE A 178 -3.13 -11.72 -17.29
C ILE A 178 -4.52 -11.22 -17.78
N LYS A 179 -4.89 -11.53 -19.00
CA LYS A 179 -6.21 -11.22 -19.58
C LYS A 179 -7.37 -11.98 -18.96
N ASP A 180 -7.07 -13.08 -18.27
CA ASP A 180 -8.07 -13.88 -17.56
C ASP A 180 -8.30 -13.40 -16.12
N THR A 181 -7.68 -12.28 -15.74
CA THR A 181 -7.78 -11.72 -14.38
C THR A 181 -8.87 -10.65 -14.28
N ILE A 182 -9.43 -10.53 -13.08
CA ILE A 182 -10.32 -9.44 -12.70
C ILE A 182 -9.68 -8.69 -11.53
N ALA A 183 -9.57 -7.37 -11.64
CA ALA A 183 -9.02 -6.54 -10.59
C ALA A 183 -10.04 -5.53 -10.09
N PHE A 184 -10.17 -5.43 -8.76
CA PHE A 184 -10.95 -4.38 -8.08
C PHE A 184 -10.00 -3.41 -7.42
N GLY A 185 -10.24 -2.10 -7.56
CA GLY A 185 -9.39 -1.07 -6.97
C GLY A 185 -10.12 0.23 -6.67
N ASP A 186 -9.55 1.04 -5.77
CA ASP A 186 -10.15 2.32 -5.34
C ASP A 186 -9.14 3.46 -5.23
N SER A 187 -7.84 3.19 -5.15
CA SER A 187 -6.80 4.20 -4.89
C SER A 187 -5.65 4.16 -5.90
N MET A 188 -4.83 5.21 -5.93
CA MET A 188 -3.75 5.34 -6.92
C MET A 188 -2.71 4.22 -6.88
N ASN A 189 -2.53 3.53 -5.75
CA ASN A 189 -1.66 2.35 -5.69
C ASN A 189 -2.22 1.13 -6.43
N ASP A 190 -3.52 1.14 -6.83
CA ASP A 190 -4.17 0.12 -7.65
C ASP A 190 -4.03 0.38 -9.15
N MET A 191 -3.63 1.59 -9.56
CA MET A 191 -3.61 2.00 -10.97
C MET A 191 -2.86 1.00 -11.87
N ALA A 192 -1.73 0.49 -11.41
CA ALA A 192 -0.95 -0.49 -12.18
C ALA A 192 -1.70 -1.82 -12.37
N MET A 193 -2.42 -2.27 -11.35
CA MET A 193 -3.26 -3.47 -11.38
C MET A 193 -4.48 -3.27 -12.27
N ILE A 194 -5.17 -2.14 -12.14
CA ILE A 194 -6.32 -1.76 -12.99
C ILE A 194 -5.95 -1.75 -14.47
N ARG A 195 -4.75 -1.26 -14.82
CA ARG A 195 -4.28 -1.22 -16.21
C ARG A 195 -3.81 -2.56 -16.76
N ALA A 196 -3.37 -3.48 -15.89
CA ALA A 196 -2.81 -4.76 -16.30
C ALA A 196 -3.88 -5.86 -16.43
N ALA A 197 -4.96 -5.78 -15.66
CA ALA A 197 -6.03 -6.79 -15.63
C ALA A 197 -6.72 -6.98 -16.97
N GLY A 198 -7.25 -8.18 -17.18
CA GLY A 198 -8.14 -8.48 -18.31
C GLY A 198 -9.50 -7.80 -18.18
N LEU A 199 -10.01 -7.67 -16.96
CA LEU A 199 -11.18 -6.87 -16.61
C LEU A 199 -10.88 -6.06 -15.35
N SER A 200 -11.02 -4.75 -15.44
CA SER A 200 -10.78 -3.84 -14.33
C SER A 200 -12.08 -3.23 -13.81
N VAL A 201 -12.23 -3.19 -12.49
CA VAL A 201 -13.41 -2.70 -11.79
C VAL A 201 -13.00 -1.64 -10.77
N ALA A 202 -13.48 -0.42 -10.93
CA ALA A 202 -13.34 0.63 -9.93
C ALA A 202 -14.47 0.53 -8.90
N MET A 203 -14.13 0.68 -7.62
CA MET A 203 -15.13 0.84 -6.56
C MET A 203 -15.84 2.18 -6.72
N GLY A 204 -17.14 2.25 -6.39
CA GLY A 204 -17.93 3.49 -6.53
C GLY A 204 -17.42 4.67 -5.70
N ASN A 205 -16.62 4.39 -4.65
CA ASN A 205 -15.93 5.40 -3.83
C ASN A 205 -14.47 5.62 -4.24
N ALA A 206 -14.03 5.12 -5.41
CA ALA A 206 -12.65 5.22 -5.86
C ALA A 206 -12.25 6.66 -6.22
N GLU A 207 -10.94 6.90 -6.20
CA GLU A 207 -10.36 8.13 -6.71
C GLU A 207 -10.70 8.35 -8.19
N ARG A 208 -10.92 9.61 -8.57
CA ARG A 208 -11.36 9.98 -9.91
C ARG A 208 -10.54 9.33 -11.04
N ARG A 209 -9.21 9.27 -10.88
CA ARG A 209 -8.33 8.66 -11.88
C ARG A 209 -8.52 7.16 -12.03
N ILE A 210 -8.92 6.46 -10.96
CA ILE A 210 -9.26 5.04 -11.01
C ILE A 210 -10.60 4.85 -11.69
N LEU A 211 -11.62 5.68 -11.36
CA LEU A 211 -12.92 5.66 -12.03
C LEU A 211 -12.81 5.87 -13.56
N GLU A 212 -11.89 6.76 -13.99
CA GLU A 212 -11.66 7.06 -15.40
C GLU A 212 -10.85 5.97 -16.13
N ALA A 213 -10.10 5.14 -15.41
CA ALA A 213 -9.19 4.13 -15.98
C ALA A 213 -9.79 2.72 -16.05
N ALA A 214 -10.78 2.41 -15.23
CA ALA A 214 -11.37 1.07 -15.14
C ALA A 214 -12.43 0.83 -16.22
N ASP A 215 -12.61 -0.44 -16.61
CA ASP A 215 -13.63 -0.88 -17.58
C ASP A 215 -15.04 -0.77 -17.01
N ILE A 216 -15.19 -1.02 -15.70
CA ILE A 216 -16.48 -1.02 -14.99
C ILE A 216 -16.34 -0.20 -13.71
N VAL A 217 -17.41 0.50 -13.34
CA VAL A 217 -17.56 1.10 -12.00
C VAL A 217 -18.68 0.34 -11.28
N CYS A 218 -18.38 -0.28 -10.15
CA CYS A 218 -19.36 -0.95 -9.31
C CYS A 218 -19.85 -0.03 -8.18
N GLU A 219 -20.70 -0.54 -7.28
CA GLU A 219 -21.11 0.18 -6.09
C GLU A 219 -19.93 0.41 -5.13
N SER A 220 -20.15 1.28 -4.16
CA SER A 220 -19.16 1.56 -3.13
C SER A 220 -18.87 0.34 -2.25
N CYS A 221 -17.76 0.39 -1.50
CA CYS A 221 -17.45 -0.64 -0.50
C CYS A 221 -18.57 -0.77 0.56
N ALA A 222 -19.17 0.35 0.98
CA ALA A 222 -20.28 0.37 1.93
C ALA A 222 -21.55 -0.32 1.41
N ASP A 223 -21.70 -0.40 0.09
CA ASP A 223 -22.85 -1.01 -0.59
C ASP A 223 -22.56 -2.43 -1.10
N ALA A 224 -21.53 -3.09 -0.59
CA ALA A 224 -21.09 -4.42 -0.99
C ALA A 224 -20.72 -4.54 -2.49
N GLY A 225 -20.06 -3.50 -3.05
CA GLY A 225 -19.79 -3.38 -4.48
C GLY A 225 -19.07 -4.57 -5.09
N VAL A 226 -18.04 -5.13 -4.40
CA VAL A 226 -17.31 -6.33 -4.89
C VAL A 226 -18.27 -7.52 -5.05
N ALA A 227 -19.02 -7.85 -4.00
CA ALA A 227 -19.93 -9.02 -4.02
C ALA A 227 -20.97 -8.90 -5.13
N ARG A 228 -21.66 -7.75 -5.21
CA ARG A 228 -22.66 -7.50 -6.25
C ARG A 228 -22.08 -7.56 -7.67
N GLN A 229 -20.85 -7.08 -7.83
CA GLN A 229 -20.22 -7.14 -9.17
C GLN A 229 -19.81 -8.57 -9.54
N LEU A 230 -19.34 -9.38 -8.59
CA LEU A 230 -19.05 -10.79 -8.82
C LEU A 230 -20.34 -11.58 -9.20
N GLU A 231 -21.48 -11.30 -8.53
CA GLU A 231 -22.79 -11.85 -8.89
C GLU A 231 -23.19 -11.48 -10.33
N ARG A 232 -23.03 -10.21 -10.74
CA ARG A 232 -23.32 -9.75 -12.12
C ARG A 232 -22.44 -10.42 -13.16
N LEU A 233 -21.22 -10.78 -12.79
CA LEU A 233 -20.29 -11.51 -13.66
C LEU A 233 -20.54 -13.02 -13.65
N GLY A 234 -21.45 -13.53 -12.80
CA GLY A 234 -21.77 -14.95 -12.68
C GLY A 234 -20.67 -15.79 -12.07
N LEU A 235 -19.87 -15.19 -11.18
CA LEU A 235 -18.72 -15.82 -10.51
C LEU A 235 -19.05 -16.34 -9.11
N VAL A 236 -20.15 -15.91 -8.54
CA VAL A 236 -20.72 -16.34 -7.26
C VAL A 236 -22.23 -16.41 -7.34
#